data_e0941c2c93606f6b0885c510a5dc7512
#
_entry.id   e0941c2c93606f6b0885c510a5dc7512
#
_cell.length_a   1.000
_cell.length_b   1.000
_cell.length_c   1.000
_cell.angle_alpha   90.00
_cell.angle_beta   90.00
_cell.angle_gamma   90.00
#
_symmetry.space_group_name_H-M   'P 1'
#
loop_
_entity.id
_entity.type
_entity.pdbx_description
1 polymer ?
#
loop_
_entity_poly.entity_id
_entity_poly.type
_entity_poly.pdbx_seq_one_letter_code
_entity_poly.pdbx_strand_id
1 'polypeptide(L)'
;MNLEGRKFMPIVHSILNVQGGGAKSAALFDFIADRKYGRGSVDFNRITPMPPWVYRQPTNLALLEKYGEENCSRGWCLNHWGTPQNALRPDKSAKEYDGGPVLRFETEDRDVRELIRKLSLVFKELYLDYLWASQDIGSNVGAVQYRDGEALIEFIPAPGTRAAIEKSLDILGARAADYGLAFNPASGNYEYGGTGNGE
;
A
#
# COMPACT_ATOMS: atom_id res chain seq x y z
N MET A 1 24.52 23.32 -3.90
CA MET A 1 23.74 22.28 -4.63
C MET A 1 22.57 21.93 -3.70
N ASN A 2 21.39 22.55 -3.95
CA ASN A 2 20.27 22.57 -3.02
C ASN A 2 19.57 21.20 -2.95
N LEU A 3 19.43 20.70 -1.73
CA LEU A 3 18.64 19.50 -1.40
C LEU A 3 17.12 19.78 -1.30
N GLU A 4 16.67 20.87 -1.92
CA GLU A 4 15.27 21.28 -1.97
C GLU A 4 14.57 20.59 -3.12
N GLY A 5 13.71 19.60 -2.81
CA GLY A 5 12.79 19.02 -3.80
C GLY A 5 12.44 17.54 -3.67
N ARG A 6 12.86 16.84 -2.65
CA ARG A 6 12.20 15.55 -2.37
C ARG A 6 10.80 15.83 -1.81
N LYS A 7 9.81 15.87 -2.69
CA LYS A 7 8.41 15.83 -2.28
C LYS A 7 8.25 14.62 -1.36
N PHE A 8 7.89 14.88 -0.10
CA PHE A 8 7.61 13.82 0.86
C PHE A 8 6.47 12.99 0.28
N MET A 9 6.74 11.74 -0.03
CA MET A 9 5.74 10.81 -0.52
C MET A 9 5.19 10.05 0.69
N PRO A 10 3.87 10.10 0.92
CA PRO A 10 3.28 9.44 2.07
C PRO A 10 3.50 7.92 2.00
N ILE A 11 3.69 7.32 3.15
CA ILE A 11 3.70 5.86 3.28
C ILE A 11 2.26 5.37 3.33
N VAL A 12 1.97 4.33 2.57
CA VAL A 12 0.70 3.60 2.63
C VAL A 12 0.93 2.28 3.35
N HIS A 13 0.25 2.12 4.47
CA HIS A 13 0.24 0.87 5.23
C HIS A 13 -0.77 -0.09 4.63
N SER A 14 -0.34 -1.31 4.36
CA SER A 14 -1.11 -2.36 3.70
C SER A 14 -1.24 -3.58 4.59
N ILE A 15 -2.44 -4.14 4.62
CA ILE A 15 -2.77 -5.39 5.32
C ILE A 15 -3.35 -6.35 4.30
N LEU A 16 -2.74 -7.52 4.16
CA LEU A 16 -3.25 -8.63 3.37
C LEU A 16 -3.64 -9.76 4.31
N ASN A 17 -4.93 -10.03 4.44
CA ASN A 17 -5.45 -11.17 5.18
C ASN A 17 -5.90 -12.26 4.18
N VAL A 18 -5.36 -13.46 4.33
CA VAL A 18 -5.57 -14.58 3.40
C VAL A 18 -6.44 -15.63 4.06
N GLN A 19 -7.64 -15.84 3.50
CA GLN A 19 -8.59 -16.83 4.00
C GLN A 19 -8.72 -18.02 3.03
N GLY A 20 -8.92 -19.23 3.56
CA GLY A 20 -9.15 -20.43 2.75
C GLY A 20 -8.24 -21.62 3.02
N GLY A 21 -7.45 -21.57 4.12
CA GLY A 21 -6.71 -22.73 4.61
C GLY A 21 -5.21 -22.55 4.77
N GLY A 22 -4.67 -23.03 5.89
CA GLY A 22 -3.31 -22.75 6.36
C GLY A 22 -2.19 -23.08 5.36
N ALA A 23 -2.22 -24.25 4.72
CA ALA A 23 -1.17 -24.66 3.77
C ALA A 23 -1.17 -23.79 2.51
N LYS A 24 -2.34 -23.41 1.97
CA LYS A 24 -2.46 -22.58 0.78
C LYS A 24 -2.10 -21.12 1.07
N SER A 25 -2.50 -20.59 2.21
CA SER A 25 -2.09 -19.26 2.67
C SER A 25 -0.57 -19.19 2.85
N ALA A 26 0.02 -20.22 3.45
CA ALA A 26 1.47 -20.34 3.58
C ALA A 26 2.18 -20.34 2.22
N ALA A 27 1.65 -21.11 1.25
CA ALA A 27 2.19 -21.16 -0.10
C ALA A 27 2.11 -19.79 -0.84
N LEU A 28 1.03 -19.03 -0.62
CA LEU A 28 0.91 -17.67 -1.13
C LEU A 28 1.99 -16.76 -0.54
N PHE A 29 2.18 -16.78 0.77
CA PHE A 29 3.20 -15.95 1.42
C PHE A 29 4.63 -16.35 1.03
N ASP A 30 4.89 -17.64 0.81
CA ASP A 30 6.17 -18.09 0.25
C ASP A 30 6.37 -17.63 -1.20
N PHE A 31 5.29 -17.64 -2.01
CA PHE A 31 5.32 -17.18 -3.39
C PHE A 31 5.70 -15.70 -3.50
N ILE A 32 5.13 -14.81 -2.69
CA ILE A 32 5.39 -13.36 -2.74
C ILE A 32 6.60 -12.92 -1.95
N ALA A 33 7.23 -13.81 -1.17
CA ALA A 33 8.34 -13.45 -0.28
C ALA A 33 9.56 -12.94 -1.05
N ASP A 34 10.18 -11.89 -0.54
CA ASP A 34 11.52 -11.48 -0.95
C ASP A 34 12.54 -12.59 -0.60
N ARG A 35 13.41 -12.91 -1.55
CA ARG A 35 14.37 -14.03 -1.41
C ARG A 35 15.36 -13.83 -0.26
N LYS A 36 15.69 -12.59 0.08
CA LYS A 36 16.65 -12.26 1.14
C LYS A 36 16.03 -12.32 2.52
N TYR A 37 14.76 -11.87 2.63
CA TYR A 37 14.10 -11.71 3.93
C TYR A 37 13.12 -12.85 4.25
N GLY A 38 12.68 -13.60 3.24
CA GLY A 38 11.81 -14.75 3.44
C GLY A 38 10.35 -14.39 3.71
N ARG A 39 9.60 -15.35 4.22
CA ARG A 39 8.17 -15.22 4.50
C ARG A 39 7.91 -14.08 5.49
N GLY A 40 6.85 -13.30 5.23
CA GLY A 40 6.55 -12.08 5.96
C GLY A 40 7.02 -10.81 5.23
N SER A 41 7.86 -10.94 4.20
CA SER A 41 8.22 -9.87 3.27
C SER A 41 7.42 -9.96 1.97
N VAL A 42 7.44 -8.88 1.17
CA VAL A 42 6.78 -8.83 -0.14
C VAL A 42 7.76 -8.35 -1.19
N ASP A 43 7.83 -9.09 -2.31
CA ASP A 43 8.51 -8.68 -3.52
C ASP A 43 7.53 -8.65 -4.70
N PHE A 44 7.22 -7.48 -5.20
CA PHE A 44 6.29 -7.28 -6.31
C PHE A 44 6.76 -7.92 -7.62
N ASN A 45 8.07 -8.13 -7.78
CA ASN A 45 8.60 -8.89 -8.92
C ASN A 45 8.14 -10.35 -8.94
N ARG A 46 7.70 -10.90 -7.82
CA ARG A 46 7.14 -12.26 -7.76
C ARG A 46 5.74 -12.32 -8.36
N ILE A 47 5.01 -11.20 -8.33
CA ILE A 47 3.64 -11.09 -8.85
C ILE A 47 3.66 -10.58 -10.30
N THR A 48 4.40 -9.50 -10.54
CA THR A 48 4.56 -8.89 -11.86
C THR A 48 6.04 -8.59 -12.09
N PRO A 49 6.80 -9.51 -12.72
CA PRO A 49 8.23 -9.34 -12.92
C PRO A 49 8.56 -8.13 -13.80
N MET A 50 9.50 -7.30 -13.32
CA MET A 50 10.05 -6.20 -14.14
C MET A 50 10.94 -6.77 -15.25
N PRO A 51 10.65 -6.47 -16.53
CA PRO A 51 11.45 -6.96 -17.64
C PRO A 51 12.91 -6.49 -17.59
N PRO A 52 13.87 -7.27 -18.14
CA PRO A 52 15.29 -6.92 -18.09
C PRO A 52 15.65 -5.68 -18.91
N TRP A 53 14.83 -5.29 -19.88
CA TRP A 53 15.07 -4.10 -20.70
C TRP A 53 14.71 -2.78 -20.00
N VAL A 54 14.00 -2.80 -18.88
CA VAL A 54 13.67 -1.59 -18.09
C VAL A 54 14.95 -0.99 -17.51
N TYR A 55 15.17 0.30 -17.76
CA TYR A 55 16.32 1.03 -17.24
C TYR A 55 16.19 1.24 -15.73
N ARG A 56 17.17 0.70 -14.97
CA ARG A 56 17.06 0.57 -13.49
C ARG A 56 17.95 1.53 -12.70
N GLN A 57 18.80 2.30 -13.38
CA GLN A 57 19.66 3.26 -12.70
C GLN A 57 18.92 4.58 -12.43
N PRO A 58 19.44 5.42 -11.52
CA PRO A 58 18.88 6.75 -11.29
C PRO A 58 18.74 7.51 -12.60
N THR A 59 17.60 8.13 -12.82
CA THR A 59 17.29 8.86 -14.06
C THR A 59 17.47 10.36 -13.86
N ASN A 60 17.85 11.03 -14.94
CA ASN A 60 17.79 12.48 -15.11
C ASN A 60 16.96 12.81 -16.35
N LEU A 61 16.72 14.09 -16.61
CA LEU A 61 15.87 14.53 -17.72
C LEU A 61 16.31 13.95 -19.06
N ALA A 62 17.61 13.97 -19.39
CA ALA A 62 18.14 13.45 -20.64
C ALA A 62 17.93 11.91 -20.79
N LEU A 63 17.97 11.16 -19.69
CA LEU A 63 17.70 9.72 -19.71
C LEU A 63 16.20 9.43 -19.86
N LEU A 64 15.33 10.25 -19.25
CA LEU A 64 13.89 10.16 -19.46
C LEU A 64 13.49 10.48 -20.90
N GLU A 65 14.09 11.49 -21.51
CA GLU A 65 13.91 11.81 -22.94
C GLU A 65 14.40 10.67 -23.86
N LYS A 66 15.53 10.03 -23.50
CA LYS A 66 16.12 8.95 -24.29
C LYS A 66 15.34 7.64 -24.25
N TYR A 67 14.87 7.23 -23.09
CA TYR A 67 14.25 5.91 -22.86
C TYR A 67 12.72 5.95 -22.75
N GLY A 68 12.12 7.12 -22.47
CA GLY A 68 10.75 7.25 -22.05
C GLY A 68 10.59 6.97 -20.56
N GLU A 69 9.70 7.71 -19.88
CA GLU A 69 9.46 7.53 -18.45
C GLU A 69 8.95 6.12 -18.14
N GLU A 70 8.09 5.59 -18.98
CA GLU A 70 7.49 4.25 -18.85
C GLU A 70 8.51 3.11 -18.95
N ASN A 71 9.67 3.36 -19.57
CA ASN A 71 10.77 2.40 -19.73
C ASN A 71 11.86 2.57 -18.66
N CYS A 72 11.70 3.52 -17.76
CA CYS A 72 12.53 3.69 -16.57
C CYS A 72 11.86 3.06 -15.36
N SER A 73 12.65 2.56 -14.40
CA SER A 73 12.15 1.74 -13.28
C SER A 73 10.99 2.38 -12.52
N ARG A 74 11.07 3.69 -12.23
CA ARG A 74 10.01 4.39 -11.50
C ARG A 74 8.69 4.44 -12.28
N GLY A 75 8.72 4.85 -13.53
CA GLY A 75 7.53 4.92 -14.39
C GLY A 75 6.95 3.54 -14.67
N TRP A 76 7.84 2.56 -14.93
CA TRP A 76 7.41 1.18 -15.08
C TRP A 76 6.70 0.65 -13.83
N CYS A 77 7.27 0.88 -12.64
CA CYS A 77 6.67 0.47 -11.36
C CYS A 77 5.30 1.11 -11.16
N LEU A 78 5.16 2.41 -11.41
CA LEU A 78 3.88 3.11 -11.32
C LEU A 78 2.81 2.50 -12.24
N ASN A 79 3.18 2.16 -13.47
CA ASN A 79 2.26 1.61 -14.45
C ASN A 79 1.87 0.15 -14.20
N HIS A 80 2.76 -0.64 -13.58
CA HIS A 80 2.58 -2.09 -13.44
C HIS A 80 2.33 -2.56 -12.01
N TRP A 81 2.87 -1.83 -11.01
CA TRP A 81 2.67 -2.13 -9.60
C TRP A 81 1.74 -1.14 -8.90
N GLY A 82 1.52 0.05 -9.47
CA GLY A 82 0.73 1.11 -8.88
C GLY A 82 1.51 2.00 -7.89
N THR A 83 2.73 1.65 -7.54
CA THR A 83 3.62 2.36 -6.61
C THR A 83 5.00 2.56 -7.26
N PRO A 84 5.77 3.62 -6.91
CA PRO A 84 7.00 3.96 -7.63
C PRO A 84 8.18 3.00 -7.42
N GLN A 85 8.09 2.10 -6.45
CA GLN A 85 9.11 1.10 -6.14
C GLN A 85 8.50 -0.14 -5.48
N ASN A 86 9.34 -1.14 -5.18
CA ASN A 86 8.94 -2.35 -4.45
C ASN A 86 8.46 -2.02 -3.02
N ALA A 87 7.90 -3.00 -2.31
CA ALA A 87 7.50 -2.86 -0.92
C ALA A 87 8.63 -2.27 -0.07
N LEU A 88 8.26 -1.32 0.79
CA LEU A 88 9.20 -0.64 1.69
C LEU A 88 9.54 -1.55 2.87
N ARG A 89 10.77 -1.43 3.38
CA ARG A 89 11.21 -2.09 4.61
C ARG A 89 10.84 -3.58 4.71
N PRO A 90 11.18 -4.42 3.70
CA PRO A 90 10.81 -5.83 3.70
C PRO A 90 11.41 -6.62 4.87
N ASP A 91 12.54 -6.19 5.40
CA ASP A 91 13.17 -6.70 6.62
C ASP A 91 12.30 -6.47 7.87
N LYS A 92 11.68 -5.30 8.00
CA LYS A 92 10.74 -4.98 9.08
C LYS A 92 9.50 -5.86 8.96
N SER A 93 8.89 -5.92 7.78
CA SER A 93 7.70 -6.74 7.53
C SER A 93 7.94 -8.22 7.88
N ALA A 94 9.07 -8.78 7.43
CA ALA A 94 9.45 -10.15 7.73
C ALA A 94 9.66 -10.40 9.24
N LYS A 95 10.25 -9.45 9.95
CA LYS A 95 10.50 -9.54 11.40
C LYS A 95 9.21 -9.46 12.23
N GLU A 96 8.24 -8.66 11.77
CA GLU A 96 6.96 -8.44 12.47
C GLU A 96 5.91 -9.53 12.14
N TYR A 97 6.16 -10.35 11.12
CA TYR A 97 5.24 -11.40 10.72
C TYR A 97 5.22 -12.56 11.70
N ASP A 98 4.05 -12.90 12.20
CA ASP A 98 3.83 -13.93 13.24
C ASP A 98 3.59 -15.36 12.69
N GLY A 99 3.65 -15.54 11.36
CA GLY A 99 3.35 -16.82 10.71
C GLY A 99 1.88 -17.09 10.45
N GLY A 100 0.99 -16.17 10.82
CA GLY A 100 -0.46 -16.26 10.67
C GLY A 100 -0.97 -15.92 9.25
N PRO A 101 -2.28 -15.75 9.10
CA PRO A 101 -2.89 -15.45 7.80
C PRO A 101 -2.80 -13.96 7.40
N VAL A 102 -2.24 -13.11 8.25
CA VAL A 102 -2.21 -11.67 8.07
C VAL A 102 -0.79 -11.18 7.82
N LEU A 103 -0.57 -10.56 6.67
CA LEU A 103 0.69 -9.93 6.32
C LEU A 103 0.53 -8.41 6.29
N ARG A 104 1.49 -7.69 6.90
CA ARG A 104 1.56 -6.23 6.91
C ARG A 104 2.78 -5.79 6.15
N PHE A 105 2.62 -4.80 5.26
CA PHE A 105 3.72 -4.22 4.49
C PHE A 105 3.42 -2.76 4.16
N GLU A 106 4.39 -2.07 3.64
CA GLU A 106 4.32 -0.64 3.34
C GLU A 106 4.67 -0.38 1.88
N THR A 107 4.00 0.61 1.29
CA THR A 107 4.28 1.10 -0.06
C THR A 107 4.46 2.60 -0.06
N GLU A 108 5.07 3.13 -1.11
CA GLU A 108 5.23 4.57 -1.30
C GLU A 108 4.07 5.14 -2.11
N ASP A 109 3.45 6.21 -1.61
CA ASP A 109 2.46 7.05 -2.31
C ASP A 109 1.10 6.38 -2.56
N ARG A 110 1.07 5.13 -3.00
CA ARG A 110 -0.14 4.46 -3.49
C ARG A 110 -0.32 3.05 -2.96
N ASP A 111 -1.58 2.60 -2.96
CA ASP A 111 -1.93 1.21 -2.75
C ASP A 111 -1.56 0.32 -3.95
N VAL A 112 -1.63 -0.99 -3.76
CA VAL A 112 -1.26 -1.99 -4.77
C VAL A 112 -2.40 -2.96 -5.09
N ARG A 113 -3.64 -2.47 -5.10
CA ARG A 113 -4.86 -3.27 -5.37
C ARG A 113 -4.74 -4.16 -6.60
N GLU A 114 -4.19 -3.63 -7.70
CA GLU A 114 -4.04 -4.39 -8.94
C GLU A 114 -3.06 -5.55 -8.82
N LEU A 115 -2.00 -5.41 -8.00
CA LEU A 115 -1.12 -6.53 -7.69
C LEU A 115 -1.83 -7.61 -6.88
N ILE A 116 -2.62 -7.22 -5.88
CA ILE A 116 -3.39 -8.18 -5.07
C ILE A 116 -4.47 -8.86 -5.92
N ARG A 117 -5.14 -8.12 -6.83
CA ARG A 117 -6.06 -8.72 -7.80
C ARG A 117 -5.36 -9.76 -8.69
N LYS A 118 -4.18 -9.45 -9.23
CA LYS A 118 -3.37 -10.41 -10.01
C LYS A 118 -2.96 -11.62 -9.17
N LEU A 119 -2.61 -11.41 -7.90
CA LEU A 119 -2.26 -12.50 -6.98
C LEU A 119 -3.45 -13.44 -6.75
N SER A 120 -4.67 -12.92 -6.67
CA SER A 120 -5.88 -13.73 -6.53
C SER A 120 -6.18 -14.59 -7.77
N LEU A 121 -5.73 -14.21 -8.97
CA LEU A 121 -5.80 -15.04 -10.18
C LEU A 121 -4.85 -16.26 -10.12
N VAL A 122 -3.75 -16.14 -9.36
CA VAL A 122 -2.81 -17.25 -9.15
C VAL A 122 -3.32 -18.21 -8.07
N PHE A 123 -3.94 -17.68 -7.04
CA PHE A 123 -4.47 -18.42 -5.87
C PHE A 123 -5.99 -18.35 -5.83
N LYS A 124 -6.66 -18.87 -6.86
CA LYS A 124 -8.09 -18.72 -7.15
C LYS A 124 -9.06 -19.18 -6.07
N GLU A 125 -8.66 -20.16 -5.26
CA GLU A 125 -9.48 -20.70 -4.18
C GLU A 125 -9.39 -19.91 -2.87
N LEU A 126 -8.45 -18.96 -2.77
CA LEU A 126 -8.29 -18.12 -1.59
C LEU A 126 -9.11 -16.83 -1.69
N TYR A 127 -9.59 -16.36 -0.55
CA TYR A 127 -10.10 -15.00 -0.41
C TYR A 127 -8.97 -14.12 0.08
N LEU A 128 -8.73 -13.01 -0.59
CA LEU A 128 -7.70 -12.04 -0.27
C LEU A 128 -8.36 -10.74 0.18
N ASP A 129 -8.40 -10.51 1.51
CA ASP A 129 -8.86 -9.23 2.04
C ASP A 129 -7.67 -8.27 2.05
N TYR A 130 -7.72 -7.26 1.23
CA TYR A 130 -6.70 -6.23 1.14
C TYR A 130 -7.22 -4.91 1.68
N LEU A 131 -6.54 -4.40 2.71
CA LEU A 131 -6.85 -3.12 3.34
C LEU A 131 -5.62 -2.22 3.22
N TRP A 132 -5.83 -0.93 3.02
CA TRP A 132 -4.73 0.04 2.98
C TRP A 132 -5.16 1.38 3.56
N ALA A 133 -4.20 2.10 4.13
CA ALA A 133 -4.38 3.47 4.58
C ALA A 133 -3.07 4.25 4.44
N SER A 134 -3.15 5.45 3.90
CA SER A 134 -2.05 6.40 3.86
C SER A 134 -1.80 6.99 5.25
N GLN A 135 -0.55 7.39 5.52
CA GLN A 135 -0.22 8.24 6.66
C GLN A 135 -0.95 9.60 6.62
N ASP A 136 -1.34 10.04 5.42
CA ASP A 136 -2.20 11.20 5.21
C ASP A 136 -3.66 10.77 5.44
N ILE A 137 -4.11 10.93 6.68
CA ILE A 137 -5.38 10.39 7.19
C ILE A 137 -6.55 10.81 6.32
N GLY A 138 -7.34 9.82 5.90
CA GLY A 138 -8.56 10.02 5.11
C GLY A 138 -8.30 10.33 3.63
N SER A 139 -7.05 10.28 3.12
CA SER A 139 -6.76 10.56 1.72
C SER A 139 -6.83 9.30 0.83
N ASN A 140 -5.94 8.37 1.02
CA ASN A 140 -5.83 7.12 0.26
C ASN A 140 -6.07 5.94 1.19
N VAL A 141 -7.31 5.49 1.28
CA VAL A 141 -7.77 4.45 2.19
C VAL A 141 -8.84 3.59 1.54
N GLY A 142 -8.84 2.30 1.86
CA GLY A 142 -9.88 1.40 1.39
C GLY A 142 -9.69 -0.04 1.87
N ALA A 143 -10.63 -0.86 1.44
CA ALA A 143 -10.66 -2.30 1.64
C ALA A 143 -11.31 -2.98 0.45
N VAL A 144 -10.71 -4.07 -0.03
CA VAL A 144 -11.27 -4.89 -1.11
C VAL A 144 -11.05 -6.35 -0.76
N GLN A 145 -12.06 -7.18 -0.98
CA GLN A 145 -11.91 -8.63 -0.97
C GLN A 145 -11.86 -9.16 -2.40
N TYR A 146 -10.78 -9.85 -2.75
CA TYR A 146 -10.60 -10.49 -4.06
C TYR A 146 -10.71 -12.01 -3.97
N ARG A 147 -11.26 -12.60 -5.05
CA ARG A 147 -11.19 -14.03 -5.34
C ARG A 147 -11.19 -14.24 -6.84
N ASP A 148 -10.28 -15.07 -7.36
CA ASP A 148 -10.15 -15.39 -8.80
C ASP A 148 -10.18 -14.14 -9.72
N GLY A 149 -9.49 -13.08 -9.30
CA GLY A 149 -9.41 -11.82 -10.04
C GLY A 149 -10.61 -10.88 -9.90
N GLU A 150 -11.68 -11.29 -9.22
CA GLU A 150 -12.89 -10.49 -9.03
C GLU A 150 -12.90 -9.82 -7.66
N ALA A 151 -13.34 -8.56 -7.62
CA ALA A 151 -13.63 -7.84 -6.38
C ALA A 151 -15.02 -8.23 -5.90
N LEU A 152 -15.11 -8.95 -4.80
CA LEU A 152 -16.38 -9.41 -4.23
C LEU A 152 -17.01 -8.36 -3.32
N ILE A 153 -16.17 -7.67 -2.56
CA ILE A 153 -16.57 -6.59 -1.63
C ILE A 153 -15.57 -5.46 -1.82
N GLU A 154 -16.07 -4.25 -1.95
CA GLU A 154 -15.23 -3.07 -2.06
C GLU A 154 -15.76 -1.95 -1.18
N PHE A 155 -14.86 -1.30 -0.42
CA PHE A 155 -15.13 -0.10 0.35
C PHE A 155 -14.01 0.90 0.12
N ILE A 156 -14.27 1.91 -0.71
CA ILE A 156 -13.32 3.00 -1.04
C ILE A 156 -14.04 4.31 -0.81
N PRO A 157 -13.99 4.86 0.41
CA PRO A 157 -14.67 6.09 0.73
C PRO A 157 -14.03 7.30 0.02
N ALA A 158 -14.84 8.31 -0.27
CA ALA A 158 -14.33 9.55 -0.83
C ALA A 158 -13.34 10.22 0.13
N PRO A 159 -12.22 10.77 -0.37
CA PRO A 159 -11.22 11.42 0.47
C PRO A 159 -11.80 12.54 1.35
N GLY A 160 -11.28 12.68 2.56
CA GLY A 160 -11.68 13.72 3.53
C GLY A 160 -13.03 13.49 4.18
N THR A 161 -13.76 12.42 3.84
CA THR A 161 -15.03 12.09 4.51
C THR A 161 -14.79 11.46 5.87
N ARG A 162 -15.77 11.55 6.76
CA ARG A 162 -15.77 10.84 8.04
C ARG A 162 -15.44 9.36 7.87
N ALA A 163 -16.09 8.69 6.91
CA ALA A 163 -15.87 7.28 6.64
C ALA A 163 -14.41 6.97 6.24
N ALA A 164 -13.77 7.85 5.46
CA ALA A 164 -12.37 7.72 5.09
C ALA A 164 -11.44 7.88 6.29
N ILE A 165 -11.71 8.88 7.13
CA ILE A 165 -10.90 9.15 8.33
C ILE A 165 -11.04 7.99 9.33
N GLU A 166 -12.25 7.56 9.66
CA GLU A 166 -12.50 6.45 10.58
C GLU A 166 -11.86 5.15 10.08
N LYS A 167 -11.95 4.86 8.77
CA LYS A 167 -11.32 3.68 8.19
C LYS A 167 -9.78 3.75 8.20
N SER A 168 -9.21 4.93 7.97
CA SER A 168 -7.76 5.14 8.09
C SER A 168 -7.29 4.87 9.52
N LEU A 169 -7.96 5.43 10.51
CA LEU A 169 -7.64 5.25 11.93
C LEU A 169 -7.75 3.78 12.36
N ASP A 170 -8.78 3.07 11.91
CA ASP A 170 -8.98 1.63 12.14
C ASP A 170 -7.80 0.80 11.61
N ILE A 171 -7.42 1.00 10.33
CA ILE A 171 -6.33 0.26 9.69
C ILE A 171 -4.98 0.55 10.34
N LEU A 172 -4.73 1.81 10.73
CA LEU A 172 -3.48 2.23 11.35
C LEU A 172 -3.41 1.91 12.85
N GLY A 173 -4.54 1.51 13.47
CA GLY A 173 -4.63 1.29 14.92
C GLY A 173 -4.38 2.58 15.71
N ALA A 174 -4.82 3.72 15.19
CA ALA A 174 -4.53 5.04 15.71
C ALA A 174 -5.79 5.76 16.19
N ARG A 175 -5.61 6.81 17.00
CA ARG A 175 -6.72 7.65 17.47
C ARG A 175 -6.69 8.98 16.72
N ALA A 176 -7.85 9.57 16.51
CA ALA A 176 -7.99 10.87 15.84
C ALA A 176 -7.10 11.97 16.50
N ALA A 177 -7.03 11.97 17.83
CA ALA A 177 -6.22 12.92 18.59
C ALA A 177 -4.70 12.82 18.28
N ASP A 178 -4.21 11.64 17.92
CA ASP A 178 -2.79 11.43 17.57
C ASP A 178 -2.40 12.18 16.28
N TYR A 179 -3.41 12.58 15.49
CA TYR A 179 -3.28 13.37 14.25
C TYR A 179 -3.82 14.79 14.39
N GLY A 180 -4.12 15.25 15.61
CA GLY A 180 -4.70 16.57 15.86
C GLY A 180 -6.14 16.70 15.36
N LEU A 181 -6.85 15.60 15.13
CA LEU A 181 -8.22 15.57 14.65
C LEU A 181 -9.20 15.42 15.82
N ALA A 182 -10.28 16.19 15.78
CA ALA A 182 -11.40 16.08 16.70
C ALA A 182 -12.72 15.97 15.90
N PHE A 183 -13.66 15.18 16.40
CA PHE A 183 -14.97 15.08 15.77
C PHE A 183 -15.78 16.35 16.04
N ASN A 184 -16.27 17.00 14.96
CA ASN A 184 -17.15 18.14 15.04
C ASN A 184 -18.61 17.72 14.77
N PRO A 185 -19.50 17.73 15.79
CA PRO A 185 -20.89 17.34 15.60
C PRO A 185 -21.68 18.26 14.64
N ALA A 186 -21.26 19.51 14.49
CA ALA A 186 -21.95 20.46 13.63
C ALA A 186 -21.75 20.15 12.13
N SER A 187 -20.54 19.74 11.74
CA SER A 187 -20.24 19.28 10.37
C SER A 187 -20.45 17.78 10.19
N GLY A 188 -20.55 17.01 11.28
CA GLY A 188 -20.63 15.55 11.24
C GLY A 188 -19.33 14.87 10.78
N ASN A 189 -18.20 15.58 10.80
CA ASN A 189 -16.89 15.11 10.33
C ASN A 189 -15.77 15.40 11.34
N TYR A 190 -14.58 14.91 11.07
CA TYR A 190 -13.36 15.26 11.81
C TYR A 190 -12.73 16.51 11.23
N GLU A 191 -12.26 17.37 12.12
CA GLU A 191 -11.57 18.60 11.79
C GLU A 191 -10.30 18.71 12.61
N TYR A 192 -9.28 19.41 12.10
CA TYR A 192 -8.13 19.74 12.90
C TYR A 192 -8.57 20.61 14.07
N GLY A 193 -8.26 20.15 15.29
CA GLY A 193 -8.50 20.93 16.48
C GLY A 193 -7.70 22.25 16.35
N GLY A 194 -8.39 23.36 16.14
CA GLY A 194 -7.77 24.66 16.14
C GLY A 194 -7.04 24.81 17.49
N THR A 195 -5.76 25.08 17.47
CA THR A 195 -5.11 25.73 18.61
C THR A 195 -5.85 27.02 18.78
N GLY A 196 -6.83 27.01 19.70
CA GLY A 196 -7.45 28.26 20.11
C GLY A 196 -6.33 29.19 20.56
N ASN A 197 -6.00 30.16 19.73
CA ASN A 197 -5.36 31.36 20.20
C ASN A 197 -6.37 31.99 21.14
N GLY A 198 -6.34 31.53 22.39
CA GLY A 198 -6.94 32.26 23.50
C GLY A 198 -6.20 33.58 23.60
N GLU A 199 -6.97 34.60 23.64
CA GLU A 199 -6.65 35.99 23.95
C GLU A 199 -5.66 36.12 25.13
#